data_58801cc18e8a2c826ed1cd137ac7be32
#
_entry.id   58801cc18e8a2c826ed1cd137ac7be32
#
_cell.length_a   1.000
_cell.length_b   1.000
_cell.length_c   1.000
_cell.angle_alpha   90.00
_cell.angle_beta   90.00
_cell.angle_gamma   90.00
#
_symmetry.space_group_name_H-M   'P 1'
#
loop_
_entity.id
_entity.type
_entity.pdbx_description
1 polymer ?
#
loop_
_entity_poly.entity_id
_entity_poly.type
_entity_poly.pdbx_seq_one_letter_code
_entity_poly.pdbx_strand_id
1 'polypeptide(L)'
;EKPWKIDFFGVGNENWGCGGNMTPEYYANLYRRYQTYVRQYHQDAPIYKVCGGPNVADYDWTNKVLETCAPTPSRLMNGLSLHYYVHPDGWDEKGSATRFDEKTWFKTMGKALYMEELVNRHGAIMDQYDPEKKIGLIVDEWGDWFDVEPGTNPGFLYQQNTMRDALVAGITLNIFNKHCDRVKMACIAQMVNVLQSVILTEGPKMIKTPTYHVFHMYKYHQDADLVESYVEGLKEIGVEEFQVPSLHESVSVSADGTVNLTLNNLSVTEDSEVEVSFAELAPSKVTASILTQKMDAYNTFENPECVKEVEFTAYELTEKGLKFRIPASSVVLFRVQ
;
A
#
# COMPACT_ATOMS: atom_id res chain seq x y z
N GLU A 1 -7.97 29.67 19.26
CA GLU A 1 -7.58 28.59 18.31
C GLU A 1 -8.82 27.81 17.90
N LYS A 2 -8.95 27.46 16.61
CA LYS A 2 -10.05 26.61 16.17
C LYS A 2 -9.79 25.17 16.62
N PRO A 3 -10.81 24.40 17.05
CA PRO A 3 -10.64 23.01 17.39
C PRO A 3 -10.16 22.21 16.15
N TRP A 4 -9.42 21.15 16.40
CA TRP A 4 -8.96 20.25 15.34
C TRP A 4 -10.16 19.53 14.70
N LYS A 5 -10.11 19.37 13.40
CA LYS A 5 -11.07 18.60 12.64
C LYS A 5 -10.60 17.14 12.61
N ILE A 6 -11.47 16.23 13.05
CA ILE A 6 -11.24 14.79 12.97
C ILE A 6 -12.13 14.27 11.85
N ASP A 7 -11.54 13.80 10.77
CA ASP A 7 -12.27 13.29 9.61
C ASP A 7 -12.53 11.79 9.73
N PHE A 8 -11.60 11.01 10.28
CA PHE A 8 -11.73 9.56 10.47
C PHE A 8 -11.65 9.17 11.94
N PHE A 9 -12.47 8.22 12.35
CA PHE A 9 -12.50 7.73 13.72
C PHE A 9 -12.65 6.21 13.76
N GLY A 10 -11.58 5.51 14.17
CA GLY A 10 -11.58 4.06 14.40
C GLY A 10 -12.26 3.72 15.73
N VAL A 11 -13.21 2.80 15.70
CA VAL A 11 -13.92 2.29 16.89
C VAL A 11 -13.40 0.90 17.23
N GLY A 12 -12.21 0.83 17.77
CA GLY A 12 -11.45 -0.38 18.06
C GLY A 12 -10.23 -0.51 17.17
N ASN A 13 -9.37 -1.44 17.51
CA ASN A 13 -8.18 -1.85 16.77
C ASN A 13 -7.85 -3.30 17.09
N GLU A 14 -7.66 -4.15 16.08
CA GLU A 14 -7.27 -5.56 16.24
C GLU A 14 -8.07 -6.30 17.33
N ASN A 15 -9.38 -6.13 17.32
CA ASN A 15 -10.24 -6.63 18.38
C ASN A 15 -10.28 -8.16 18.47
N TRP A 16 -9.88 -8.84 17.40
CA TRP A 16 -9.63 -10.28 17.34
C TRP A 16 -8.38 -10.73 18.12
N GLY A 17 -7.46 -9.81 18.41
CA GLY A 17 -6.18 -10.07 19.08
C GLY A 17 -5.94 -9.09 20.22
N CYS A 18 -4.86 -8.28 20.12
CA CYS A 18 -4.41 -7.38 21.19
C CYS A 18 -5.45 -6.34 21.61
N GLY A 19 -6.40 -6.00 20.74
CA GLY A 19 -7.50 -5.07 21.02
C GLY A 19 -8.68 -5.68 21.78
N GLY A 20 -8.54 -6.89 22.35
CA GLY A 20 -9.56 -7.44 23.25
C GLY A 20 -9.84 -8.94 23.12
N ASN A 21 -9.20 -9.64 22.18
CA ASN A 21 -9.37 -11.08 21.95
C ASN A 21 -10.86 -11.49 21.86
N MET A 22 -11.60 -10.77 21.02
CA MET A 22 -13.05 -10.88 20.88
C MET A 22 -13.44 -11.81 19.73
N THR A 23 -14.64 -12.37 19.79
CA THR A 23 -15.31 -12.94 18.61
C THR A 23 -15.89 -11.81 17.75
N PRO A 24 -16.08 -12.02 16.43
CA PRO A 24 -16.62 -10.98 15.54
C PRO A 24 -18.01 -10.51 15.95
N GLU A 25 -18.88 -11.42 16.41
CA GLU A 25 -20.24 -11.07 16.87
C GLU A 25 -20.21 -10.21 18.14
N TYR A 26 -19.33 -10.55 19.08
CA TYR A 26 -19.20 -9.77 20.31
C TYR A 26 -18.68 -8.37 20.02
N TYR A 27 -17.63 -8.28 19.21
CA TYR A 27 -17.09 -6.99 18.76
C TYR A 27 -18.15 -6.17 18.00
N ALA A 28 -18.85 -6.76 17.03
CA ALA A 28 -19.87 -6.06 16.24
C ALA A 28 -21.00 -5.50 17.11
N ASN A 29 -21.43 -6.23 18.16
CA ASN A 29 -22.41 -5.73 19.12
C ASN A 29 -21.87 -4.56 19.96
N LEU A 30 -20.60 -4.61 20.37
CA LEU A 30 -19.96 -3.48 21.05
C LEU A 30 -19.80 -2.28 20.08
N TYR A 31 -19.38 -2.53 18.84
CA TYR A 31 -19.27 -1.50 17.81
C TYR A 31 -20.59 -0.76 17.62
N ARG A 32 -21.71 -1.49 17.43
CA ARG A 32 -23.07 -0.92 17.30
C ARG A 32 -23.40 0.02 18.45
N ARG A 33 -22.97 -0.32 19.64
CA ARG A 33 -23.18 0.49 20.85
C ARG A 33 -22.25 1.71 20.87
N TYR A 34 -20.94 1.51 20.71
CA TYR A 34 -19.96 2.58 20.90
C TYR A 34 -19.97 3.61 19.76
N GLN A 35 -20.20 3.20 18.52
CA GLN A 35 -20.31 4.14 17.40
C GLN A 35 -21.42 5.17 17.60
N THR A 36 -22.45 4.86 18.40
CA THR A 36 -23.55 5.78 18.73
C THR A 36 -23.05 7.01 19.52
N TYR A 37 -21.98 6.85 20.28
CA TYR A 37 -21.40 7.93 21.07
C TYR A 37 -20.34 8.75 20.31
N VAL A 38 -19.92 8.29 19.14
CA VAL A 38 -19.08 9.08 18.22
C VAL A 38 -19.97 10.09 17.53
N ARG A 39 -20.04 11.28 18.11
CA ARG A 39 -20.94 12.35 17.66
C ARG A 39 -20.24 13.32 16.75
N GLN A 40 -20.90 13.71 15.68
CA GLN A 40 -20.51 14.82 14.84
C GLN A 40 -20.92 16.14 15.51
N TYR A 41 -19.94 16.95 15.88
CA TYR A 41 -20.18 18.25 16.51
C TYR A 41 -20.22 19.41 15.49
N HIS A 42 -19.73 19.18 14.28
CA HIS A 42 -19.72 20.16 13.18
C HIS A 42 -20.56 19.62 12.02
N GLN A 43 -21.55 20.38 11.55
CA GLN A 43 -22.46 19.92 10.49
C GLN A 43 -21.77 19.74 9.13
N ASP A 44 -20.74 20.52 8.88
CA ASP A 44 -19.92 20.60 7.67
C ASP A 44 -18.65 19.73 7.71
N ALA A 45 -18.48 18.94 8.78
CA ALA A 45 -17.35 18.03 8.97
C ALA A 45 -17.85 16.65 9.46
N PRO A 46 -18.42 15.83 8.57
CA PRO A 46 -18.85 14.49 8.93
C PRO A 46 -17.66 13.64 9.37
N ILE A 47 -17.87 12.85 10.43
CA ILE A 47 -16.88 11.89 10.91
C ILE A 47 -17.06 10.57 10.14
N TYR A 48 -16.01 10.11 9.47
CA TYR A 48 -15.96 8.80 8.85
C TYR A 48 -15.64 7.74 9.91
N LYS A 49 -16.63 6.93 10.26
CA LYS A 49 -16.52 5.91 11.32
C LYS A 49 -15.98 4.63 10.72
N VAL A 50 -14.85 4.17 11.24
CA VAL A 50 -14.21 2.92 10.82
C VAL A 50 -14.50 1.83 11.85
N CYS A 51 -15.08 0.74 11.40
CA CYS A 51 -15.31 -0.47 12.16
C CYS A 51 -14.07 -1.36 12.12
N GLY A 52 -13.67 -1.94 13.24
CA GLY A 52 -12.55 -2.88 13.30
C GLY A 52 -12.82 -4.12 12.45
N GLY A 53 -11.99 -4.31 11.46
CA GLY A 53 -12.12 -5.40 10.51
C GLY A 53 -11.16 -6.57 10.80
N PRO A 54 -10.98 -7.45 9.82
CA PRO A 54 -10.27 -8.72 9.96
C PRO A 54 -8.76 -8.58 10.01
N ASN A 55 -8.12 -9.65 10.48
CA ASN A 55 -6.71 -9.94 10.23
C ASN A 55 -6.58 -10.78 8.96
N VAL A 56 -5.79 -10.29 7.99
CA VAL A 56 -5.48 -11.04 6.75
C VAL A 56 -6.75 -11.66 6.13
N ALA A 57 -6.77 -12.97 5.96
CA ALA A 57 -7.85 -13.75 5.30
C ALA A 57 -8.94 -14.22 6.26
N ASP A 58 -9.16 -13.55 7.38
CA ASP A 58 -10.30 -13.87 8.25
C ASP A 58 -11.61 -13.35 7.63
N TYR A 59 -12.04 -14.02 6.57
CA TYR A 59 -13.27 -13.70 5.84
C TYR A 59 -14.53 -13.89 6.69
N ASP A 60 -14.47 -14.78 7.69
CA ASP A 60 -15.58 -14.99 8.62
C ASP A 60 -15.79 -13.76 9.51
N TRP A 61 -14.70 -13.12 9.96
CA TRP A 61 -14.78 -11.85 10.68
C TRP A 61 -15.52 -10.78 9.87
N THR A 62 -15.13 -10.58 8.62
CA THR A 62 -15.79 -9.61 7.72
C THR A 62 -17.27 -9.91 7.57
N ASN A 63 -17.62 -11.17 7.28
CA ASN A 63 -19.00 -11.60 7.10
C ASN A 63 -19.82 -11.39 8.38
N LYS A 64 -19.35 -11.85 9.53
CA LYS A 64 -20.05 -11.80 10.81
C LYS A 64 -20.27 -10.38 11.32
N VAL A 65 -19.28 -9.50 11.15
CA VAL A 65 -19.41 -8.09 11.50
C VAL A 65 -20.51 -7.42 10.67
N LEU A 66 -20.49 -7.62 9.35
CA LEU A 66 -21.49 -7.03 8.46
C LEU A 66 -22.90 -7.63 8.69
N GLU A 67 -23.00 -8.95 8.85
CA GLU A 67 -24.24 -9.65 9.19
C GLU A 67 -24.88 -9.11 10.49
N THR A 68 -24.06 -8.95 11.54
CA THR A 68 -24.50 -8.41 12.84
C THR A 68 -24.97 -6.96 12.73
N CYS A 69 -24.43 -6.19 11.80
CA CYS A 69 -24.84 -4.80 11.52
C CYS A 69 -25.96 -4.69 10.49
N ALA A 70 -26.38 -5.80 9.86
CA ALA A 70 -27.49 -5.81 8.92
C ALA A 70 -28.82 -5.38 9.60
N PRO A 71 -29.84 -4.91 8.83
CA PRO A 71 -29.88 -4.85 7.36
C PRO A 71 -29.24 -3.59 6.75
N THR A 72 -28.72 -2.67 7.51
CA THR A 72 -28.20 -1.38 7.02
C THR A 72 -26.84 -1.04 7.63
N PRO A 73 -25.78 -1.83 7.36
CA PRO A 73 -24.46 -1.58 7.94
C PRO A 73 -23.90 -0.20 7.57
N SER A 74 -24.18 0.31 6.38
CA SER A 74 -23.75 1.65 5.93
C SER A 74 -24.36 2.82 6.71
N ARG A 75 -25.37 2.57 7.57
CA ARG A 75 -25.85 3.58 8.53
C ARG A 75 -25.05 3.61 9.83
N LEU A 76 -24.31 2.54 10.11
CA LEU A 76 -23.56 2.38 11.35
C LEU A 76 -22.08 2.67 11.14
N MET A 77 -21.53 2.32 9.96
CA MET A 77 -20.14 2.49 9.61
C MET A 77 -19.96 3.11 8.22
N ASN A 78 -18.87 3.82 8.03
CA ASN A 78 -18.44 4.34 6.72
C ASN A 78 -17.28 3.52 6.16
N GLY A 79 -16.55 2.83 7.01
CA GLY A 79 -15.45 1.95 6.62
C GLY A 79 -15.32 0.71 7.50
N LEU A 80 -14.74 -0.33 6.92
CA LEU A 80 -14.31 -1.54 7.60
C LEU A 80 -12.79 -1.66 7.45
N SER A 81 -12.06 -1.85 8.54
CA SER A 81 -10.60 -1.94 8.47
C SER A 81 -10.12 -3.30 7.94
N LEU A 82 -8.86 -3.35 7.50
CA LEU A 82 -8.15 -4.57 7.13
C LEU A 82 -6.68 -4.39 7.52
N HIS A 83 -6.11 -5.38 8.20
CA HIS A 83 -4.68 -5.43 8.53
C HIS A 83 -4.00 -6.56 7.79
N TYR A 84 -2.85 -6.27 7.18
CA TYR A 84 -2.02 -7.27 6.55
C TYR A 84 -0.54 -6.88 6.56
N TYR A 85 0.29 -7.72 7.16
CA TYR A 85 1.75 -7.60 7.12
C TYR A 85 2.40 -8.63 6.23
N VAL A 86 3.37 -8.18 5.45
CA VAL A 86 4.22 -9.02 4.61
C VAL A 86 5.41 -9.52 5.43
N HIS A 87 5.57 -10.82 5.47
CA HIS A 87 6.76 -11.51 5.97
C HIS A 87 6.99 -12.78 5.13
N PRO A 88 8.24 -13.07 4.69
CA PRO A 88 8.48 -14.11 3.68
C PRO A 88 8.13 -15.51 4.16
N ASP A 89 8.52 -15.89 5.36
CA ASP A 89 8.47 -17.27 5.85
C ASP A 89 7.45 -17.49 7.00
N GLY A 90 6.67 -16.48 7.36
CA GLY A 90 5.63 -16.58 8.39
C GLY A 90 5.95 -15.81 9.68
N TRP A 91 5.02 -15.90 10.63
CA TRP A 91 5.08 -15.07 11.85
C TRP A 91 6.29 -15.39 12.74
N ASP A 92 6.69 -16.65 12.83
CA ASP A 92 7.77 -17.09 13.70
C ASP A 92 9.16 -16.95 13.05
N GLU A 93 9.23 -16.78 11.73
CA GLU A 93 10.44 -16.67 10.93
C GLU A 93 10.34 -15.48 9.96
N LYS A 94 10.26 -14.27 10.50
CA LYS A 94 10.08 -13.05 9.67
C LYS A 94 11.33 -12.71 8.85
N GLY A 95 12.50 -13.06 9.35
CA GLY A 95 13.77 -12.84 8.69
C GLY A 95 14.32 -11.42 8.82
N SER A 96 15.57 -11.23 8.35
CA SER A 96 16.27 -9.95 8.45
C SER A 96 15.73 -8.92 7.48
N ALA A 97 15.60 -7.68 7.95
CA ALA A 97 15.22 -6.53 7.10
C ALA A 97 16.29 -6.23 6.03
N THR A 98 17.58 -6.47 6.31
CA THR A 98 18.70 -6.04 5.45
C THR A 98 19.52 -7.17 4.86
N ARG A 99 19.38 -8.41 5.34
CA ARG A 99 20.17 -9.57 4.90
C ARG A 99 19.24 -10.66 4.39
N PHE A 100 19.10 -10.75 3.11
CA PHE A 100 18.23 -11.71 2.43
C PHE A 100 18.80 -12.02 1.04
N ASP A 101 18.37 -13.14 0.49
CA ASP A 101 18.73 -13.61 -0.84
C ASP A 101 17.61 -13.32 -1.87
N GLU A 102 17.88 -13.67 -3.12
CA GLU A 102 16.92 -13.52 -4.21
C GLU A 102 15.64 -14.36 -3.99
N LYS A 103 15.76 -15.54 -3.40
CA LYS A 103 14.59 -16.37 -3.08
C LYS A 103 13.67 -15.67 -2.08
N THR A 104 14.24 -15.08 -1.02
CA THR A 104 13.50 -14.30 -0.03
C THR A 104 12.87 -13.04 -0.63
N TRP A 105 13.56 -12.40 -1.59
CA TRP A 105 12.99 -11.30 -2.37
C TRP A 105 11.69 -11.73 -3.08
N PHE A 106 11.72 -12.80 -3.88
CA PHE A 106 10.54 -13.24 -4.63
C PHE A 106 9.41 -13.75 -3.72
N LYS A 107 9.73 -14.41 -2.61
CA LYS A 107 8.74 -14.71 -1.56
C LYS A 107 8.04 -13.44 -1.05
N THR A 108 8.82 -12.41 -0.75
CA THR A 108 8.28 -11.12 -0.26
C THR A 108 7.40 -10.45 -1.32
N MET A 109 7.83 -10.41 -2.60
CA MET A 109 7.02 -9.84 -3.69
C MET A 109 5.70 -10.61 -3.87
N GLY A 110 5.74 -11.96 -3.84
CA GLY A 110 4.55 -12.79 -3.89
C GLY A 110 3.58 -12.54 -2.72
N LYS A 111 4.12 -12.31 -1.52
CA LYS A 111 3.31 -11.93 -0.36
C LYS A 111 2.71 -10.53 -0.51
N ALA A 112 3.44 -9.57 -1.08
CA ALA A 112 2.88 -8.24 -1.37
C ALA A 112 1.72 -8.32 -2.38
N LEU A 113 1.85 -9.11 -3.43
CA LEU A 113 0.81 -9.36 -4.43
C LEU A 113 -0.44 -10.05 -3.85
N TYR A 114 -0.31 -10.78 -2.73
CA TYR A 114 -1.45 -11.40 -2.05
C TYR A 114 -2.48 -10.38 -1.54
N MET A 115 -2.10 -9.12 -1.36
CA MET A 115 -3.04 -8.03 -1.05
C MET A 115 -4.17 -7.93 -2.08
N GLU A 116 -3.90 -8.23 -3.36
CA GLU A 116 -4.91 -8.28 -4.42
C GLU A 116 -6.05 -9.25 -4.10
N GLU A 117 -5.71 -10.48 -3.67
CA GLU A 117 -6.70 -11.47 -3.25
C GLU A 117 -7.49 -11.00 -2.02
N LEU A 118 -6.80 -10.42 -1.03
CA LEU A 118 -7.45 -9.94 0.19
C LEU A 118 -8.49 -8.86 -0.11
N VAL A 119 -8.11 -7.84 -0.89
CA VAL A 119 -9.03 -6.75 -1.27
C VAL A 119 -10.22 -7.29 -2.04
N ASN A 120 -9.99 -8.17 -3.02
CA ASN A 120 -11.05 -8.77 -3.83
C ASN A 120 -12.01 -9.61 -2.98
N ARG A 121 -11.52 -10.49 -2.13
CA ARG A 121 -12.37 -11.41 -1.36
C ARG A 121 -13.13 -10.71 -0.25
N HIS A 122 -12.49 -9.81 0.50
CA HIS A 122 -13.19 -8.99 1.48
C HIS A 122 -14.21 -8.06 0.80
N GLY A 123 -13.83 -7.46 -0.32
CA GLY A 123 -14.71 -6.64 -1.16
C GLY A 123 -15.95 -7.40 -1.63
N ALA A 124 -15.80 -8.63 -2.10
CA ALA A 124 -16.91 -9.47 -2.53
C ALA A 124 -17.89 -9.83 -1.38
N ILE A 125 -17.38 -9.99 -0.15
CA ILE A 125 -18.24 -10.17 1.03
C ILE A 125 -18.95 -8.84 1.34
N MET A 126 -18.25 -7.72 1.32
CA MET A 126 -18.84 -6.41 1.55
C MET A 126 -19.95 -6.10 0.54
N ASP A 127 -19.79 -6.47 -0.71
CA ASP A 127 -20.80 -6.25 -1.78
C ASP A 127 -22.12 -6.95 -1.51
N GLN A 128 -22.14 -8.04 -0.74
CA GLN A 128 -23.38 -8.73 -0.34
C GLN A 128 -24.26 -7.90 0.62
N TYR A 129 -23.62 -7.04 1.43
CA TYR A 129 -24.29 -6.20 2.45
C TYR A 129 -24.36 -4.73 2.03
N ASP A 130 -23.51 -4.30 1.13
CA ASP A 130 -23.35 -2.92 0.66
C ASP A 130 -23.02 -2.89 -0.85
N PRO A 131 -23.97 -3.27 -1.72
CA PRO A 131 -23.77 -3.33 -3.16
C PRO A 131 -23.53 -1.95 -3.80
N GLU A 132 -23.92 -0.87 -3.11
CA GLU A 132 -23.68 0.50 -3.56
C GLU A 132 -22.28 1.02 -3.18
N LYS A 133 -21.44 0.19 -2.54
CA LYS A 133 -20.07 0.50 -2.12
C LYS A 133 -19.94 1.78 -1.29
N LYS A 134 -20.91 2.01 -0.38
CA LYS A 134 -20.90 3.13 0.57
C LYS A 134 -19.92 2.95 1.72
N ILE A 135 -19.63 1.69 2.06
CA ILE A 135 -18.66 1.33 3.10
C ILE A 135 -17.31 1.13 2.42
N GLY A 136 -16.32 1.99 2.73
CA GLY A 136 -14.95 1.81 2.24
C GLY A 136 -14.23 0.66 2.93
N LEU A 137 -13.33 -0.02 2.22
CA LEU A 137 -12.30 -0.84 2.82
C LEU A 137 -11.15 0.08 3.23
N ILE A 138 -10.79 0.06 4.49
CA ILE A 138 -9.76 0.90 5.10
C ILE A 138 -8.60 0.00 5.47
N VAL A 139 -7.54 0.01 4.67
CA VAL A 139 -6.35 -0.77 4.96
C VAL A 139 -5.45 0.05 5.87
N ASP A 140 -5.86 0.19 7.12
CA ASP A 140 -5.28 1.11 8.08
C ASP A 140 -4.03 0.58 8.79
N GLU A 141 -3.64 -0.67 8.49
CA GLU A 141 -2.37 -1.24 8.96
C GLU A 141 -1.84 -2.25 7.93
N TRP A 142 -0.74 -1.87 7.25
CA TRP A 142 -0.09 -2.71 6.24
C TRP A 142 1.39 -2.38 6.11
N GLY A 143 2.16 -3.26 5.51
CA GLY A 143 3.59 -3.10 5.24
C GLY A 143 4.37 -4.36 5.53
N ASP A 144 5.69 -4.23 5.57
CA ASP A 144 6.61 -5.31 5.92
C ASP A 144 6.82 -5.40 7.43
N TRP A 145 6.89 -6.62 7.94
CA TRP A 145 7.27 -6.88 9.31
C TRP A 145 8.38 -7.92 9.37
N PHE A 146 9.60 -7.45 9.58
CA PHE A 146 10.79 -8.28 9.74
C PHE A 146 11.25 -8.35 11.20
N ASP A 147 12.32 -9.11 11.44
CA ASP A 147 12.98 -9.09 12.74
C ASP A 147 13.54 -7.70 13.03
N VAL A 148 13.49 -7.30 14.29
CA VAL A 148 14.05 -6.01 14.73
C VAL A 148 15.56 -5.96 14.47
N GLU A 149 16.08 -4.77 14.22
CA GLU A 149 17.52 -4.59 14.05
C GLU A 149 18.28 -5.07 15.30
N PRO A 150 19.38 -5.83 15.11
CA PRO A 150 20.19 -6.35 16.21
C PRO A 150 20.65 -5.24 17.17
N GLY A 151 20.49 -5.49 18.47
CA GLY A 151 20.88 -4.54 19.53
C GLY A 151 19.82 -3.50 19.88
N THR A 152 18.67 -3.49 19.20
CA THR A 152 17.52 -2.64 19.55
C THR A 152 16.57 -3.34 20.51
N ASN A 153 15.68 -2.58 21.16
CA ASN A 153 14.64 -3.16 22.00
C ASN A 153 13.55 -3.81 21.11
N PRO A 154 13.31 -5.13 21.25
CA PRO A 154 12.34 -5.84 20.41
C PRO A 154 10.92 -5.25 20.48
N GLY A 155 10.52 -4.69 21.61
CA GLY A 155 9.20 -4.08 21.79
C GLY A 155 8.99 -2.78 21.01
N PHE A 156 10.05 -2.18 20.46
CA PHE A 156 9.96 -0.96 19.65
C PHE A 156 9.79 -1.26 18.17
N LEU A 157 9.91 -2.51 17.75
CA LEU A 157 9.70 -2.96 16.36
C LEU A 157 10.51 -2.17 15.33
N TYR A 158 11.74 -1.75 15.71
CA TYR A 158 12.62 -1.00 14.81
C TYR A 158 13.28 -1.94 13.81
N GLN A 159 13.07 -1.69 12.53
CA GLN A 159 13.72 -2.37 11.41
C GLN A 159 14.17 -1.36 10.37
N GLN A 160 15.18 -1.74 9.56
CA GLN A 160 15.57 -0.99 8.38
C GLN A 160 14.61 -1.23 7.21
N ASN A 161 14.65 -0.32 6.24
CA ASN A 161 13.88 -0.39 5.01
C ASN A 161 14.84 -0.37 3.81
N THR A 162 14.72 -1.36 2.92
CA THR A 162 15.57 -1.53 1.73
C THR A 162 14.78 -1.25 0.44
N MET A 163 15.40 -1.49 -0.73
CA MET A 163 14.66 -1.50 -2.00
C MET A 163 13.56 -2.57 -2.03
N ARG A 164 13.68 -3.67 -1.26
CA ARG A 164 12.63 -4.67 -1.12
C ARG A 164 11.34 -4.04 -0.56
N ASP A 165 11.46 -3.28 0.52
CA ASP A 165 10.34 -2.56 1.14
C ASP A 165 9.74 -1.51 0.18
N ALA A 166 10.57 -0.83 -0.61
CA ALA A 166 10.10 0.10 -1.64
C ALA A 166 9.22 -0.61 -2.70
N LEU A 167 9.64 -1.79 -3.18
CA LEU A 167 8.84 -2.54 -4.15
C LEU A 167 7.55 -3.10 -3.53
N VAL A 168 7.58 -3.56 -2.27
CA VAL A 168 6.36 -3.94 -1.54
C VAL A 168 5.38 -2.77 -1.46
N ALA A 169 5.87 -1.58 -1.10
CA ALA A 169 5.04 -0.38 -1.08
C ALA A 169 4.49 -0.05 -2.48
N GLY A 170 5.31 -0.12 -3.52
CA GLY A 170 4.89 0.15 -4.89
C GLY A 170 3.83 -0.83 -5.41
N ILE A 171 3.99 -2.14 -5.17
CA ILE A 171 2.98 -3.16 -5.50
C ILE A 171 1.68 -2.86 -4.77
N THR A 172 1.75 -2.68 -3.46
CA THR A 172 0.57 -2.53 -2.61
C THR A 172 -0.21 -1.25 -2.96
N LEU A 173 0.48 -0.13 -3.20
CA LEU A 173 -0.16 1.12 -3.61
C LEU A 173 -0.78 1.02 -5.01
N ASN A 174 -0.16 0.31 -5.97
CA ASN A 174 -0.78 0.03 -7.26
C ASN A 174 -2.08 -0.78 -7.11
N ILE A 175 -2.10 -1.78 -6.23
CA ILE A 175 -3.30 -2.56 -5.92
C ILE A 175 -4.39 -1.64 -5.36
N PHE A 176 -4.06 -0.80 -4.39
CA PHE A 176 -5.03 0.13 -3.81
C PHE A 176 -5.59 1.12 -4.84
N ASN A 177 -4.76 1.63 -5.74
CA ASN A 177 -5.21 2.49 -6.84
C ASN A 177 -6.21 1.76 -7.74
N LYS A 178 -5.91 0.52 -8.15
CA LYS A 178 -6.79 -0.30 -9.00
C LYS A 178 -8.13 -0.65 -8.33
N HIS A 179 -8.18 -0.68 -7.01
CA HIS A 179 -9.37 -0.98 -6.20
C HIS A 179 -9.95 0.26 -5.49
N CYS A 180 -9.73 1.46 -6.01
CA CYS A 180 -10.19 2.72 -5.41
C CYS A 180 -11.71 2.85 -5.30
N ASP A 181 -12.47 2.01 -6.00
CA ASP A 181 -13.91 1.89 -5.85
C ASP A 181 -14.32 1.38 -4.46
N ARG A 182 -13.48 0.54 -3.82
CA ARG A 182 -13.71 -0.02 -2.49
C ARG A 182 -12.67 0.44 -1.46
N VAL A 183 -11.38 0.52 -1.81
CA VAL A 183 -10.31 1.01 -0.92
C VAL A 183 -10.35 2.53 -0.84
N LYS A 184 -10.63 3.09 0.33
CA LYS A 184 -10.79 4.54 0.52
C LYS A 184 -9.69 5.18 1.35
N MET A 185 -8.93 4.41 2.09
CA MET A 185 -7.76 4.87 2.85
C MET A 185 -6.80 3.70 3.07
N ALA A 186 -5.51 3.99 3.05
CA ALA A 186 -4.46 3.04 3.37
C ALA A 186 -3.37 3.72 4.22
N CYS A 187 -3.04 3.14 5.37
CA CYS A 187 -2.04 3.68 6.30
C CYS A 187 -0.91 2.67 6.48
N ILE A 188 0.26 2.99 5.97
CA ILE A 188 1.43 2.13 6.19
C ILE A 188 1.82 2.09 7.68
N ALA A 189 2.27 0.97 8.14
CA ALA A 189 2.79 0.81 9.49
C ALA A 189 4.33 0.81 9.49
N GLN A 190 4.97 1.94 9.96
CA GLN A 190 4.33 3.15 10.40
C GLN A 190 5.08 4.36 9.84
N MET A 191 4.77 5.57 10.35
CA MET A 191 5.40 6.78 9.82
C MET A 191 6.87 6.91 10.25
N VAL A 192 7.20 6.64 11.52
CA VAL A 192 8.53 6.92 12.11
C VAL A 192 9.02 5.75 12.96
N ASN A 193 10.22 5.26 12.68
CA ASN A 193 11.00 4.31 13.49
C ASN A 193 10.38 2.94 13.78
N VAL A 194 9.22 2.63 13.26
CA VAL A 194 8.50 1.39 13.57
C VAL A 194 8.16 0.65 12.28
N LEU A 195 8.51 -0.62 12.19
CA LEU A 195 8.21 -1.50 11.04
C LEU A 195 8.66 -0.88 9.70
N GLN A 196 7.84 -0.94 8.67
CA GLN A 196 8.12 -0.29 7.38
C GLN A 196 7.89 1.22 7.47
N SER A 197 8.78 1.92 8.16
CA SER A 197 8.63 3.35 8.39
C SER A 197 9.08 4.19 7.19
N VAL A 198 8.39 5.31 6.97
CA VAL A 198 8.77 6.25 5.90
C VAL A 198 9.95 7.15 6.32
N ILE A 199 10.13 7.36 7.63
CA ILE A 199 11.18 8.21 8.20
C ILE A 199 11.87 7.44 9.35
N LEU A 200 13.21 7.55 9.42
CA LEU A 200 13.98 7.14 10.59
C LEU A 200 14.58 8.36 11.28
N THR A 201 14.60 8.35 12.61
CA THR A 201 15.15 9.43 13.43
C THR A 201 16.11 8.88 14.48
N GLU A 202 17.18 9.62 14.75
CA GLU A 202 18.14 9.36 15.82
C GLU A 202 18.58 10.69 16.45
N GLY A 203 18.12 10.99 17.65
CA GLY A 203 18.36 12.29 18.27
C GLY A 203 17.84 13.43 17.36
N PRO A 204 18.70 14.40 16.97
CA PRO A 204 18.30 15.50 16.08
C PRO A 204 18.34 15.13 14.58
N LYS A 205 18.81 13.94 14.23
CA LYS A 205 18.93 13.50 12.83
C LYS A 205 17.62 12.91 12.34
N MET A 206 17.34 13.06 11.04
CA MET A 206 16.24 12.43 10.32
C MET A 206 16.71 11.99 8.94
N ILE A 207 16.32 10.80 8.52
CA ILE A 207 16.52 10.30 7.15
C ILE A 207 15.22 9.79 6.55
N LYS A 208 15.13 9.87 5.23
CA LYS A 208 14.06 9.29 4.43
C LYS A 208 14.42 7.86 4.08
N THR A 209 13.47 6.95 4.20
CA THR A 209 13.67 5.54 3.76
C THR A 209 13.38 5.40 2.27
N PRO A 210 13.74 4.28 1.63
CA PRO A 210 13.28 3.97 0.26
C PRO A 210 11.75 4.00 0.13
N THR A 211 11.03 3.54 1.16
CA THR A 211 9.56 3.62 1.24
C THR A 211 9.03 5.05 1.16
N TYR A 212 9.69 6.03 1.80
CA TYR A 212 9.33 7.45 1.69
C TYR A 212 9.28 7.91 0.23
N HIS A 213 10.31 7.53 -0.56
CA HIS A 213 10.40 7.96 -1.95
C HIS A 213 9.26 7.39 -2.80
N VAL A 214 8.84 6.15 -2.53
CA VAL A 214 7.67 5.57 -3.19
C VAL A 214 6.41 6.37 -2.87
N PHE A 215 6.14 6.68 -1.60
CA PHE A 215 5.00 7.52 -1.23
C PHE A 215 5.07 8.90 -1.89
N HIS A 216 6.26 9.50 -1.99
CA HIS A 216 6.44 10.78 -2.66
C HIS A 216 6.12 10.71 -4.16
N MET A 217 6.49 9.61 -4.84
CA MET A 217 6.15 9.37 -6.23
C MET A 217 4.65 9.11 -6.41
N TYR A 218 4.04 8.33 -5.54
CA TYR A 218 2.63 7.92 -5.63
C TYR A 218 1.61 9.00 -5.23
N LYS A 219 2.04 10.09 -4.61
CA LYS A 219 1.14 11.19 -4.18
C LYS A 219 0.28 11.78 -5.31
N TYR A 220 0.70 11.61 -6.57
CA TYR A 220 -0.02 12.13 -7.73
C TYR A 220 -1.24 11.29 -8.13
N HIS A 221 -1.39 10.09 -7.56
CA HIS A 221 -2.60 9.28 -7.70
C HIS A 221 -3.71 9.71 -6.72
N GLN A 222 -3.38 10.51 -5.68
CA GLN A 222 -4.38 11.01 -4.76
C GLN A 222 -5.31 12.00 -5.45
N ASP A 223 -6.62 11.87 -5.18
CA ASP A 223 -7.68 12.69 -5.78
C ASP A 223 -7.69 12.69 -7.32
N ALA A 224 -7.12 11.66 -7.94
CA ALA A 224 -7.11 11.43 -9.38
C ALA A 224 -8.09 10.31 -9.76
N ASP A 225 -8.56 10.31 -10.98
CA ASP A 225 -9.42 9.26 -11.50
C ASP A 225 -8.60 8.08 -12.01
N LEU A 226 -8.99 6.85 -11.65
CA LEU A 226 -8.35 5.63 -12.13
C LEU A 226 -8.51 5.50 -13.64
N VAL A 227 -7.44 5.16 -14.33
CA VAL A 227 -7.43 4.78 -15.74
C VAL A 227 -7.18 3.29 -15.86
N GLU A 228 -8.01 2.59 -16.62
CA GLU A 228 -7.81 1.18 -16.89
C GLU A 228 -6.48 0.96 -17.62
N SER A 229 -5.68 0.05 -17.10
CA SER A 229 -4.36 -0.27 -17.64
C SER A 229 -4.07 -1.77 -17.50
N TYR A 230 -3.26 -2.28 -18.43
CA TYR A 230 -2.79 -3.66 -18.41
C TYR A 230 -1.43 -3.78 -19.10
N VAL A 231 -0.69 -4.83 -18.77
CA VAL A 231 0.62 -5.12 -19.37
C VAL A 231 0.50 -6.34 -20.27
N GLU A 232 0.76 -6.16 -21.57
CA GLU A 232 0.87 -7.27 -22.53
C GLU A 232 2.29 -7.86 -22.50
N GLY A 233 2.40 -9.17 -22.73
CA GLY A 233 3.68 -9.86 -22.79
C GLY A 233 4.39 -9.95 -21.43
N LEU A 234 3.64 -9.83 -20.32
CA LEU A 234 4.15 -9.93 -18.97
C LEU A 234 4.81 -11.29 -18.76
N LYS A 235 6.06 -11.27 -18.29
CA LYS A 235 6.81 -12.48 -17.96
C LYS A 235 6.61 -12.82 -16.48
N GLU A 236 6.57 -14.11 -16.19
CA GLU A 236 6.79 -14.58 -14.82
C GLU A 236 8.28 -14.74 -14.57
N ILE A 237 8.73 -14.26 -13.43
CA ILE A 237 10.12 -14.28 -12.97
C ILE A 237 10.17 -14.79 -11.54
N GLY A 238 11.27 -15.39 -11.14
CA GLY A 238 11.41 -15.88 -9.78
C GLY A 238 12.44 -16.97 -9.63
N VAL A 239 12.47 -17.55 -8.45
CA VAL A 239 13.35 -18.66 -8.06
C VAL A 239 12.48 -19.82 -7.60
N GLU A 240 12.70 -21.01 -8.17
CA GLU A 240 11.93 -22.23 -7.87
C GLU A 240 10.42 -21.99 -8.04
N GLU A 241 9.61 -22.31 -7.01
CA GLU A 241 8.16 -22.13 -7.02
C GLU A 241 7.69 -20.68 -6.77
N PHE A 242 8.60 -19.80 -6.37
CA PHE A 242 8.27 -18.39 -6.05
C PHE A 242 8.34 -17.54 -7.31
N GLN A 243 7.25 -17.51 -8.05
CA GLN A 243 7.11 -16.78 -9.31
C GLN A 243 6.19 -15.59 -9.12
N VAL A 244 6.57 -14.45 -9.74
CA VAL A 244 5.81 -13.20 -9.73
C VAL A 244 5.83 -12.57 -11.12
N PRO A 245 4.87 -11.70 -11.46
CA PRO A 245 4.95 -10.92 -12.69
C PRO A 245 6.19 -10.02 -12.68
N SER A 246 6.85 -9.88 -13.84
CA SER A 246 8.06 -9.05 -13.95
C SER A 246 7.79 -7.56 -13.72
N LEU A 247 6.60 -7.08 -14.06
CA LEU A 247 6.17 -5.69 -13.94
C LEU A 247 4.83 -5.58 -13.23
N HIS A 248 4.64 -4.47 -12.52
CA HIS A 248 3.37 -4.17 -11.84
C HIS A 248 3.09 -2.65 -11.89
N GLU A 249 1.91 -2.22 -12.33
CA GLU A 249 1.60 -0.83 -12.66
C GLU A 249 0.27 -0.35 -12.07
N SER A 250 0.08 0.97 -12.07
CA SER A 250 -1.22 1.62 -12.01
C SER A 250 -1.19 2.95 -12.77
N VAL A 251 -2.34 3.38 -13.28
CA VAL A 251 -2.48 4.61 -14.05
C VAL A 251 -3.66 5.42 -13.53
N SER A 252 -3.47 6.73 -13.42
CA SER A 252 -4.56 7.66 -13.10
C SER A 252 -4.46 8.94 -13.92
N VAL A 253 -5.55 9.71 -13.95
CA VAL A 253 -5.58 11.04 -14.56
C VAL A 253 -5.97 12.06 -13.49
N SER A 254 -5.13 13.07 -13.31
CA SER A 254 -5.39 14.19 -12.39
C SER A 254 -6.42 15.15 -12.99
N ALA A 255 -7.05 15.98 -12.16
CA ALA A 255 -8.06 16.94 -12.57
C ALA A 255 -7.59 17.94 -13.66
N ASP A 256 -6.27 18.17 -13.79
CA ASP A 256 -5.65 19.00 -14.82
C ASP A 256 -5.39 18.24 -16.15
N GLY A 257 -5.82 16.99 -16.26
CA GLY A 257 -5.61 16.12 -17.43
C GLY A 257 -4.25 15.43 -17.47
N THR A 258 -3.39 15.61 -16.45
CA THR A 258 -2.09 14.91 -16.40
C THR A 258 -2.29 13.43 -16.08
N VAL A 259 -1.80 12.57 -16.96
CA VAL A 259 -1.76 11.12 -16.72
C VAL A 259 -0.55 10.77 -15.87
N ASN A 260 -0.79 10.06 -14.77
CA ASN A 260 0.24 9.55 -13.87
C ASN A 260 0.33 8.03 -14.06
N LEU A 261 1.48 7.54 -14.45
CA LEU A 261 1.79 6.12 -14.59
C LEU A 261 2.89 5.76 -13.58
N THR A 262 2.60 4.85 -12.66
CA THR A 262 3.60 4.20 -11.82
C THR A 262 3.83 2.77 -12.30
N LEU A 263 5.10 2.39 -12.43
CA LEU A 263 5.52 1.08 -12.90
C LEU A 263 6.68 0.56 -12.05
N ASN A 264 6.56 -0.68 -11.60
CA ASN A 264 7.56 -1.38 -10.79
C ASN A 264 8.20 -2.51 -11.61
N ASN A 265 9.51 -2.60 -11.66
CA ASN A 265 10.23 -3.77 -12.15
C ASN A 265 10.63 -4.65 -10.96
N LEU A 266 10.04 -5.83 -10.86
CA LEU A 266 10.22 -6.77 -9.74
C LEU A 266 11.44 -7.69 -9.92
N SER A 267 12.10 -7.66 -11.09
CA SER A 267 13.33 -8.41 -11.31
C SER A 267 14.49 -7.87 -10.46
N VAL A 268 15.30 -8.76 -9.94
CA VAL A 268 16.52 -8.40 -9.22
C VAL A 268 17.68 -8.04 -10.17
N THR A 269 17.68 -8.64 -11.37
CA THR A 269 18.84 -8.61 -12.28
C THR A 269 18.51 -8.14 -13.70
N GLU A 270 17.25 -8.24 -14.14
CA GLU A 270 16.89 -7.97 -15.53
C GLU A 270 16.15 -6.63 -15.68
N ASP A 271 16.67 -5.81 -16.57
CA ASP A 271 15.96 -4.64 -17.05
C ASP A 271 14.84 -5.06 -18.00
N SER A 272 13.78 -4.27 -18.10
CA SER A 272 12.65 -4.52 -18.99
C SER A 272 12.51 -3.40 -20.01
N GLU A 273 12.39 -3.76 -21.30
CA GLU A 273 11.99 -2.85 -22.37
C GLU A 273 10.47 -2.69 -22.32
N VAL A 274 10.01 -1.46 -22.27
CA VAL A 274 8.59 -1.11 -22.13
C VAL A 274 8.18 -0.15 -23.22
N GLU A 275 7.04 -0.46 -23.86
CA GLU A 275 6.34 0.46 -24.74
C GLU A 275 4.96 0.75 -24.15
N VAL A 276 4.70 2.02 -23.85
CA VAL A 276 3.40 2.48 -23.35
C VAL A 276 2.63 3.09 -24.51
N SER A 277 1.35 2.71 -24.66
CA SER A 277 0.44 3.31 -25.62
C SER A 277 -0.78 3.87 -24.89
N PHE A 278 -1.11 5.13 -25.16
CA PHE A 278 -2.32 5.78 -24.66
C PHE A 278 -3.41 5.72 -25.72
N ALA A 279 -4.63 5.34 -25.32
CA ALA A 279 -5.74 5.25 -26.26
C ALA A 279 -6.21 6.62 -26.79
N GLU A 280 -6.22 7.64 -25.93
CA GLU A 280 -6.83 8.94 -26.21
C GLU A 280 -5.87 10.13 -25.99
N LEU A 281 -4.61 9.88 -25.63
CA LEU A 281 -3.61 10.92 -25.36
C LEU A 281 -2.48 10.84 -26.37
N ALA A 282 -2.17 11.95 -27.05
CA ALA A 282 -0.91 12.14 -27.75
C ALA A 282 0.06 12.92 -26.83
N PRO A 283 1.10 12.27 -26.31
CA PRO A 283 1.95 12.90 -25.31
C PRO A 283 2.75 14.07 -25.91
N SER A 284 2.74 15.21 -25.23
CA SER A 284 3.45 16.42 -25.64
C SER A 284 4.50 16.88 -24.62
N LYS A 285 4.27 16.58 -23.35
CA LYS A 285 5.17 16.91 -22.25
C LYS A 285 5.21 15.77 -21.26
N VAL A 286 6.42 15.36 -20.88
CA VAL A 286 6.65 14.29 -19.93
C VAL A 286 7.65 14.73 -18.88
N THR A 287 7.35 14.42 -17.63
CA THR A 287 8.31 14.42 -16.53
C THR A 287 8.33 13.04 -15.91
N ALA A 288 9.51 12.53 -15.58
CA ALA A 288 9.61 11.22 -14.97
C ALA A 288 10.67 11.21 -13.86
N SER A 289 10.43 10.33 -12.88
CA SER A 289 11.37 10.05 -11.81
C SER A 289 11.50 8.55 -11.57
N ILE A 290 12.62 8.15 -11.03
CA ILE A 290 12.96 6.76 -10.75
C ILE A 290 13.57 6.60 -9.37
N LEU A 291 13.21 5.50 -8.71
CA LEU A 291 13.88 4.96 -7.55
C LEU A 291 14.45 3.60 -7.93
N THR A 292 15.76 3.44 -7.89
CA THR A 292 16.44 2.16 -8.21
C THR A 292 17.75 2.04 -7.48
N GLN A 293 18.05 0.84 -7.01
CA GLN A 293 19.31 0.45 -6.40
C GLN A 293 19.34 -1.09 -6.29
N LYS A 294 20.43 -1.66 -5.78
CA LYS A 294 20.49 -3.09 -5.42
C LYS A 294 19.35 -3.44 -4.45
N MET A 295 18.87 -4.67 -4.54
CA MET A 295 17.71 -5.16 -3.78
C MET A 295 17.79 -4.93 -2.26
N ASP A 296 18.99 -4.97 -1.70
CA ASP A 296 19.29 -4.86 -0.26
C ASP A 296 19.80 -3.45 0.15
N ALA A 297 19.83 -2.49 -0.78
CA ALA A 297 20.32 -1.14 -0.51
C ALA A 297 19.32 -0.37 0.38
N TYR A 298 19.84 0.38 1.33
CA TYR A 298 19.08 1.20 2.27
C TYR A 298 19.84 2.46 2.69
N ASN A 299 19.14 3.40 3.29
CA ASN A 299 19.69 4.66 3.80
C ASN A 299 20.09 4.52 5.26
N THR A 300 21.24 5.09 5.62
CA THR A 300 21.73 5.20 7.00
C THR A 300 21.94 6.67 7.37
N PHE A 301 22.15 6.95 8.66
CA PHE A 301 22.46 8.32 9.11
C PHE A 301 23.83 8.82 8.61
N GLU A 302 24.73 7.91 8.22
CA GLU A 302 26.03 8.20 7.61
C GLU A 302 25.93 8.35 6.08
N ASN A 303 24.97 7.64 5.44
CA ASN A 303 24.72 7.69 4.01
C ASN A 303 23.20 7.82 3.75
N PRO A 304 22.60 9.00 3.99
CA PRO A 304 21.15 9.20 3.99
C PRO A 304 20.51 9.21 2.59
N GLU A 305 21.30 9.21 1.54
CA GLU A 305 20.86 9.28 0.14
C GLU A 305 21.42 8.13 -0.73
N CYS A 306 21.73 6.99 -0.13
CA CYS A 306 22.12 5.78 -0.86
C CYS A 306 21.01 5.34 -1.84
N VAL A 307 19.78 5.42 -1.40
CA VAL A 307 18.56 5.18 -2.20
C VAL A 307 17.73 6.45 -2.18
N LYS A 308 17.57 7.08 -3.33
CA LYS A 308 16.75 8.28 -3.48
C LYS A 308 16.09 8.36 -4.85
N GLU A 309 14.94 9.01 -4.88
CA GLU A 309 14.28 9.39 -6.12
C GLU A 309 15.17 10.37 -6.91
N VAL A 310 15.34 10.10 -8.20
CA VAL A 310 16.06 10.96 -9.13
C VAL A 310 15.27 11.16 -10.40
N GLU A 311 15.58 12.19 -11.17
CA GLU A 311 14.98 12.42 -12.49
C GLU A 311 15.29 11.24 -13.42
N PHE A 312 14.30 10.80 -14.19
CA PHE A 312 14.42 9.76 -15.20
C PHE A 312 14.26 10.36 -16.59
N THR A 313 15.34 10.34 -17.36
CA THR A 313 15.39 10.97 -18.70
C THR A 313 15.59 9.96 -19.83
N ALA A 314 15.80 8.67 -19.50
CA ALA A 314 16.08 7.62 -20.48
C ALA A 314 14.77 7.06 -21.09
N TYR A 315 14.00 7.91 -21.75
CA TYR A 315 12.79 7.52 -22.47
C TYR A 315 12.67 8.27 -23.81
N GLU A 316 11.92 7.70 -24.71
CA GLU A 316 11.60 8.27 -26.01
C GLU A 316 10.09 8.50 -26.13
N LEU A 317 9.69 9.68 -26.64
CA LEU A 317 8.31 9.95 -27.01
C LEU A 317 8.00 9.27 -28.34
N THR A 318 6.83 8.63 -28.40
CA THR A 318 6.26 8.10 -29.64
C THR A 318 4.99 8.87 -29.99
N GLU A 319 4.43 8.65 -31.16
CA GLU A 319 3.18 9.30 -31.60
C GLU A 319 2.02 9.07 -30.61
N LYS A 320 2.00 7.89 -29.94
CA LYS A 320 0.90 7.47 -29.07
C LYS A 320 1.31 7.15 -27.63
N GLY A 321 2.57 7.39 -27.28
CA GLY A 321 3.02 6.99 -25.94
C GLY A 321 4.51 7.19 -25.69
N LEU A 322 5.12 6.19 -25.02
CA LEU A 322 6.50 6.24 -24.54
C LEU A 322 7.21 4.92 -24.81
N LYS A 323 8.51 4.99 -25.08
CA LYS A 323 9.41 3.83 -25.03
C LYS A 323 10.54 4.09 -24.05
N PHE A 324 10.84 3.12 -23.23
CA PHE A 324 11.93 3.21 -22.27
C PHE A 324 12.38 1.84 -21.79
N ARG A 325 13.57 1.82 -21.17
CA ARG A 325 14.08 0.66 -20.48
C ARG A 325 14.07 0.93 -18.99
N ILE A 326 13.32 0.13 -18.24
CA ILE A 326 13.24 0.23 -16.79
C ILE A 326 14.26 -0.73 -16.15
N PRO A 327 15.21 -0.23 -15.34
CA PRO A 327 16.20 -1.08 -14.66
C PRO A 327 15.56 -2.09 -13.72
N ALA A 328 16.29 -3.15 -13.41
CA ALA A 328 15.94 -4.09 -12.34
C ALA A 328 15.74 -3.36 -10.99
N SER A 329 14.97 -3.94 -10.09
CA SER A 329 14.71 -3.42 -8.74
C SER A 329 14.38 -1.92 -8.75
N SER A 330 13.31 -1.52 -9.46
CA SER A 330 13.01 -0.11 -9.62
C SER A 330 11.52 0.22 -9.56
N VAL A 331 11.25 1.46 -9.17
CA VAL A 331 9.94 2.12 -9.23
C VAL A 331 10.10 3.36 -10.09
N VAL A 332 9.23 3.51 -11.10
CA VAL A 332 9.22 4.67 -12.01
C VAL A 332 7.87 5.35 -11.95
N LEU A 333 7.90 6.68 -11.95
CA LEU A 333 6.73 7.52 -12.17
C LEU A 333 6.91 8.30 -13.46
N PHE A 334 5.90 8.26 -14.34
CA PHE A 334 5.75 9.18 -15.45
C PHE A 334 4.52 10.07 -15.23
N ARG A 335 4.68 11.35 -15.52
CA ARG A 335 3.60 12.32 -15.58
C ARG A 335 3.55 12.89 -17.01
N VAL A 336 2.45 12.64 -17.70
CA VAL A 336 2.29 12.86 -19.14
C VAL A 336 1.14 13.81 -19.41
N GLN A 337 1.41 14.81 -20.27
CA GLN A 337 0.45 15.80 -20.74
C GLN A 337 0.40 15.84 -22.28
#